data_8758196844aac955fe027ff22f43ad10
#
_entry.id   8758196844aac955fe027ff22f43ad10
#
_cell.length_a   1.000
_cell.length_b   1.000
_cell.length_c   1.000
_cell.angle_alpha   90.00
_cell.angle_beta   90.00
_cell.angle_gamma   90.00
#
_symmetry.space_group_name_H-M   'P 1'
#
loop_
_entity.id
_entity.type
_entity.pdbx_description
1 polymer ?
#
loop_
_entity_poly.entity_id
_entity_poly.type
_entity_poly.pdbx_seq_one_letter_code
_entity_poly.pdbx_strand_id
1 'polypeptide(L)'
;MSNLYNQKLKESDPEVYQSLEKELIRQQNQIELIASENICSLAVLNAQGSVMTNKYAEGYPRKRYYGGCEFVDQAEEIALERVKKLYNCKYANLQSHSGAQANQAVFLALLKPHDTILGMSLASGGHLTHGAKPNISGKWFNSIQYGVKKEGNEKDLIDYEEVEKLAIENIKLAINNNKHEI
;
A
#
# COMPACT_ATOMS: atom_id res chain seq x y z
N MET A 1 12.09 -10.96 39.94
CA MET A 1 11.69 -10.11 38.80
C MET A 1 10.64 -10.80 38.00
N SER A 2 9.55 -10.16 37.89
CA SER A 2 8.27 -10.71 37.49
C SER A 2 8.25 -11.28 36.07
N ASN A 3 7.43 -12.24 35.93
CA ASN A 3 6.99 -12.99 34.76
C ASN A 3 6.42 -12.11 33.61
N LEU A 4 6.72 -10.81 33.60
CA LEU A 4 6.13 -9.81 32.69
C LEU A 4 6.30 -10.18 31.22
N TYR A 5 7.47 -10.70 30.84
CA TYR A 5 7.75 -11.09 29.45
C TYR A 5 7.05 -12.41 29.03
N ASN A 6 6.52 -13.17 29.96
CA ASN A 6 5.87 -14.46 29.71
C ASN A 6 4.36 -14.42 29.95
N GLN A 7 3.83 -13.30 30.41
CA GLN A 7 2.39 -13.13 30.60
C GLN A 7 1.67 -13.06 29.25
N LYS A 8 0.55 -13.73 29.15
CA LYS A 8 -0.36 -13.61 28.02
C LYS A 8 -1.09 -12.25 28.10
N LEU A 9 -1.53 -11.74 26.96
CA LEU A 9 -2.25 -10.46 26.90
C LEU A 9 -3.45 -10.41 27.87
N LYS A 10 -4.19 -11.51 27.99
CA LYS A 10 -5.32 -11.62 28.94
C LYS A 10 -4.96 -11.34 30.41
N GLU A 11 -3.71 -11.64 30.78
CA GLU A 11 -3.21 -11.45 32.15
C GLU A 11 -2.56 -10.07 32.33
N SER A 12 -1.87 -9.60 31.29
CA SER A 12 -1.12 -8.34 31.32
C SER A 12 -2.00 -7.12 31.04
N ASP A 13 -2.99 -7.27 30.15
CA ASP A 13 -3.92 -6.22 29.75
C ASP A 13 -5.30 -6.79 29.40
N PRO A 14 -6.14 -7.05 30.41
CA PRO A 14 -7.47 -7.62 30.20
C PRO A 14 -8.40 -6.74 29.37
N GLU A 15 -8.24 -5.42 29.38
CA GLU A 15 -9.10 -4.48 28.66
C GLU A 15 -8.86 -4.58 27.15
N VAL A 16 -7.60 -4.58 26.74
CA VAL A 16 -7.22 -4.80 25.33
C VAL A 16 -7.61 -6.21 24.88
N TYR A 17 -7.38 -7.22 25.73
CA TYR A 17 -7.77 -8.60 25.40
C TYR A 17 -9.28 -8.71 25.13
N GLN A 18 -10.13 -8.11 25.96
CA GLN A 18 -11.58 -8.09 25.76
C GLN A 18 -11.98 -7.37 24.46
N SER A 19 -11.27 -6.31 24.07
CA SER A 19 -11.51 -5.63 22.81
C SER A 19 -11.24 -6.53 21.61
N LEU A 20 -10.16 -7.32 21.64
CA LEU A 20 -9.86 -8.31 20.59
C LEU A 20 -10.91 -9.43 20.52
N GLU A 21 -11.38 -9.93 21.70
CA GLU A 21 -12.46 -10.95 21.70
C GLU A 21 -13.76 -10.40 21.13
N LYS A 22 -14.14 -9.16 21.44
CA LYS A 22 -15.34 -8.52 20.88
C LYS A 22 -15.22 -8.32 19.38
N GLU A 23 -14.04 -7.92 18.89
CA GLU A 23 -13.80 -7.76 17.47
C GLU A 23 -13.85 -9.10 16.73
N LEU A 24 -13.29 -10.17 17.29
CA LEU A 24 -13.42 -11.50 16.72
C LEU A 24 -14.91 -11.93 16.57
N ILE A 25 -15.71 -11.69 17.64
CA ILE A 25 -17.15 -11.97 17.62
C ILE A 25 -17.86 -11.12 16.56
N ARG A 26 -17.49 -9.84 16.44
CA ARG A 26 -18.04 -8.96 15.41
C ARG A 26 -17.76 -9.50 14.00
N GLN A 27 -16.51 -9.85 13.69
CA GLN A 27 -16.13 -10.39 12.40
C GLN A 27 -16.82 -11.72 12.06
N GLN A 28 -17.08 -12.55 13.05
CA GLN A 28 -17.77 -13.83 12.86
C GLN A 28 -19.28 -13.67 12.62
N ASN A 29 -19.90 -12.62 13.13
CA ASN A 29 -21.35 -12.46 13.15
C ASN A 29 -21.89 -11.33 12.27
N GLN A 30 -21.01 -10.51 11.68
CA GLN A 30 -21.39 -9.40 10.81
C GLN A 30 -20.87 -9.62 9.40
N ILE A 31 -21.63 -9.16 8.43
CA ILE A 31 -21.21 -9.16 7.03
C ILE A 31 -20.40 -7.89 6.79
N GLU A 32 -19.15 -8.08 6.38
CA GLU A 32 -18.25 -6.97 5.99
C GLU A 32 -18.46 -6.64 4.50
N LEU A 33 -18.79 -5.39 4.20
CA LEU A 33 -19.04 -4.90 2.84
C LEU A 33 -17.96 -3.93 2.35
N ILE A 34 -16.87 -3.77 3.08
CA ILE A 34 -15.73 -2.96 2.65
C ILE A 34 -14.84 -3.83 1.74
N ALA A 35 -14.92 -3.57 0.43
CA ALA A 35 -14.26 -4.39 -0.59
C ALA A 35 -12.73 -4.48 -0.46
N SER A 36 -12.10 -3.52 0.21
CA SER A 36 -10.65 -3.49 0.46
C SER A 36 -10.21 -4.28 1.69
N GLU A 37 -11.12 -4.76 2.52
CA GLU A 37 -10.79 -5.59 3.67
C GLU A 37 -10.52 -7.04 3.28
N ASN A 38 -9.55 -7.66 3.94
CA ASN A 38 -9.18 -9.06 3.74
C ASN A 38 -8.97 -9.74 5.09
N ILE A 39 -9.69 -10.83 5.32
CA ILE A 39 -9.57 -11.63 6.54
C ILE A 39 -8.27 -12.43 6.50
N CYS A 40 -7.36 -12.11 7.40
CA CYS A 40 -6.09 -12.82 7.53
C CYS A 40 -6.25 -14.20 8.12
N SER A 41 -5.48 -15.17 7.62
CA SER A 41 -5.40 -16.50 8.24
C SER A 41 -4.69 -16.44 9.59
N LEU A 42 -4.94 -17.41 10.45
CA LEU A 42 -4.24 -17.55 11.74
C LEU A 42 -2.72 -17.64 11.55
N ALA A 43 -2.25 -18.26 10.47
CA ALA A 43 -0.82 -18.35 10.17
C ALA A 43 -0.19 -16.96 9.93
N VAL A 44 -0.90 -16.05 9.23
CA VAL A 44 -0.46 -14.67 9.02
C VAL A 44 -0.44 -13.91 10.34
N LEU A 45 -1.50 -14.03 11.16
CA LEU A 45 -1.56 -13.37 12.47
C LEU A 45 -0.43 -13.84 13.39
N ASN A 46 -0.15 -15.14 13.42
CA ASN A 46 0.96 -15.69 14.20
C ASN A 46 2.34 -15.21 13.71
N ALA A 47 2.53 -15.09 12.42
CA ALA A 47 3.77 -14.56 11.88
C ALA A 47 3.97 -13.08 12.23
N GLN A 48 2.93 -12.27 12.13
CA GLN A 48 2.97 -10.85 12.50
C GLN A 48 3.27 -10.63 13.99
N GLY A 49 2.65 -11.39 14.87
CA GLY A 49 2.85 -11.31 16.32
C GLY A 49 4.03 -12.14 16.85
N SER A 50 5.00 -12.49 16.00
CA SER A 50 6.14 -13.32 16.38
C SER A 50 7.29 -12.54 17.02
N VAL A 51 8.28 -13.25 17.50
CA VAL A 51 9.53 -12.71 18.08
C VAL A 51 10.33 -11.84 17.08
N MET A 52 10.03 -11.92 15.79
CA MET A 52 10.63 -11.04 14.78
C MET A 52 10.31 -9.56 15.02
N THR A 53 9.20 -9.25 15.71
CA THR A 53 8.85 -7.90 16.16
C THR A 53 9.96 -7.23 16.99
N ASN A 54 10.78 -8.02 17.70
CA ASN A 54 11.86 -7.53 18.53
C ASN A 54 13.11 -7.15 17.74
N LYS A 55 13.19 -7.53 16.45
CA LYS A 55 14.43 -7.39 15.69
C LYS A 55 14.43 -6.13 14.83
N TYR A 56 15.39 -5.26 15.08
CA TYR A 56 15.71 -4.13 14.24
C TYR A 56 16.55 -4.60 13.04
N ALA A 57 16.02 -4.49 11.80
CA ALA A 57 16.60 -5.08 10.60
C ALA A 57 16.69 -4.06 9.44
N GLU A 58 17.24 -2.88 9.73
CA GLU A 58 17.47 -1.84 8.72
C GLU A 58 18.41 -2.32 7.62
N GLY A 59 18.11 -1.97 6.38
CA GLY A 59 18.81 -2.43 5.18
C GLY A 59 18.07 -3.56 4.47
N TYR A 60 18.77 -4.29 3.63
CA TYR A 60 18.22 -5.40 2.83
C TYR A 60 18.83 -6.74 3.22
N PRO A 61 18.24 -7.88 2.86
CA PRO A 61 18.82 -9.17 3.11
C PRO A 61 20.31 -9.24 2.74
N ARG A 62 21.14 -9.74 3.64
CA ARG A 62 22.61 -9.82 3.52
C ARG A 62 23.34 -8.49 3.41
N LYS A 63 22.64 -7.36 3.52
CA LYS A 63 23.17 -5.99 3.52
C LYS A 63 22.51 -5.17 4.62
N ARG A 64 22.56 -5.69 5.85
CA ARG A 64 22.02 -5.03 7.04
C ARG A 64 23.02 -4.10 7.69
N TYR A 65 22.52 -3.08 8.34
CA TYR A 65 23.34 -2.18 9.15
C TYR A 65 23.71 -2.79 10.51
N TYR A 66 22.97 -3.80 10.97
CA TYR A 66 23.14 -4.43 12.28
C TYR A 66 23.25 -5.95 12.16
N GLY A 67 23.93 -6.57 13.15
CA GLY A 67 24.07 -8.03 13.25
C GLY A 67 22.79 -8.72 13.73
N GLY A 68 22.78 -10.05 13.70
CA GLY A 68 21.67 -10.87 14.20
C GLY A 68 20.44 -10.89 13.28
N CYS A 69 20.63 -10.66 11.98
CA CYS A 69 19.53 -10.60 11.01
C CYS A 69 19.36 -11.87 10.18
N GLU A 70 20.07 -12.94 10.48
CA GLU A 70 20.15 -14.17 9.68
C GLU A 70 18.76 -14.78 9.42
N PHE A 71 17.89 -14.79 10.42
CA PHE A 71 16.56 -15.38 10.31
C PHE A 71 15.53 -14.40 9.72
N VAL A 72 15.69 -13.11 9.96
CA VAL A 72 14.89 -12.07 9.29
C VAL A 72 15.20 -12.07 7.79
N ASP A 73 16.47 -12.20 7.41
CA ASP A 73 16.89 -12.33 6.02
C ASP A 73 16.22 -13.53 5.34
N GLN A 74 16.23 -14.69 6.00
CA GLN A 74 15.56 -15.88 5.47
C GLN A 74 14.07 -15.66 5.23
N ALA A 75 13.37 -15.02 6.18
CA ALA A 75 11.95 -14.73 6.04
C ALA A 75 11.68 -13.77 4.87
N GLU A 76 12.48 -12.71 4.73
CA GLU A 76 12.34 -11.74 3.63
C GLU A 76 12.71 -12.36 2.28
N GLU A 77 13.78 -13.16 2.20
CA GLU A 77 14.19 -13.88 0.98
C GLU A 77 13.08 -14.84 0.50
N ILE A 78 12.50 -15.63 1.41
CA ILE A 78 11.38 -16.54 1.09
C ILE A 78 10.19 -15.74 0.54
N ALA A 79 9.85 -14.61 1.16
CA ALA A 79 8.75 -13.79 0.72
C ALA A 79 9.04 -13.14 -0.65
N LEU A 80 10.28 -12.68 -0.89
CA LEU A 80 10.72 -12.14 -2.19
C LEU A 80 10.60 -13.18 -3.32
N GLU A 81 11.04 -14.40 -3.08
CA GLU A 81 10.93 -15.48 -4.07
C GLU A 81 9.45 -15.80 -4.39
N ARG A 82 8.62 -15.89 -3.36
CA ARG A 82 7.19 -16.18 -3.51
C ARG A 82 6.46 -15.07 -4.27
N VAL A 83 6.71 -13.81 -3.95
CA VAL A 83 6.07 -12.68 -4.63
C VAL A 83 6.52 -12.55 -6.08
N LYS A 84 7.81 -12.76 -6.36
CA LYS A 84 8.32 -12.80 -7.74
C LYS A 84 7.66 -13.88 -8.57
N LYS A 85 7.48 -15.07 -7.99
CA LYS A 85 6.78 -16.18 -8.65
C LYS A 85 5.30 -15.86 -8.86
N LEU A 86 4.63 -15.30 -7.85
CA LEU A 86 3.20 -14.97 -7.90
C LEU A 86 2.88 -13.95 -9.00
N TYR A 87 3.70 -12.91 -9.13
CA TYR A 87 3.50 -11.82 -10.09
C TYR A 87 4.32 -11.97 -11.38
N ASN A 88 5.07 -13.06 -11.53
CA ASN A 88 5.97 -13.29 -12.66
C ASN A 88 6.89 -12.08 -12.95
N CYS A 89 7.48 -11.51 -11.90
CA CYS A 89 8.31 -10.32 -12.00
C CYS A 89 9.78 -10.59 -11.61
N LYS A 90 10.71 -9.79 -12.14
CA LYS A 90 12.14 -9.92 -11.85
C LYS A 90 12.53 -9.29 -10.50
N TYR A 91 11.87 -8.23 -10.11
CA TYR A 91 12.19 -7.43 -8.93
C TYR A 91 10.96 -7.25 -8.07
N ALA A 92 11.15 -7.23 -6.77
CA ALA A 92 10.12 -6.92 -5.80
C ALA A 92 10.77 -6.25 -4.57
N ASN A 93 10.00 -5.41 -3.88
CA ASN A 93 10.34 -4.84 -2.60
C ASN A 93 9.18 -5.10 -1.64
N LEU A 94 9.47 -5.64 -0.46
CA LEU A 94 8.48 -6.05 0.54
C LEU A 94 8.51 -5.17 1.80
N GLN A 95 9.36 -4.15 1.84
CA GLN A 95 9.61 -3.40 3.06
C GLN A 95 8.61 -2.26 3.31
N SER A 96 7.71 -1.98 2.37
CA SER A 96 6.65 -1.00 2.57
C SER A 96 5.64 -1.47 3.62
N HIS A 97 5.30 -0.61 4.59
CA HIS A 97 4.31 -0.93 5.63
C HIS A 97 2.86 -0.92 5.14
N SER A 98 2.60 -0.30 3.99
CA SER A 98 1.27 -0.18 3.40
C SER A 98 1.35 0.04 1.90
N GLY A 99 0.24 -0.17 1.18
CA GLY A 99 0.12 0.21 -0.23
C GLY A 99 0.31 1.71 -0.44
N ALA A 100 -0.11 2.55 0.49
CA ALA A 100 0.12 3.99 0.44
C ALA A 100 1.62 4.33 0.47
N GLN A 101 2.40 3.67 1.34
CA GLN A 101 3.85 3.86 1.40
C GLN A 101 4.53 3.33 0.13
N ALA A 102 4.09 2.19 -0.41
CA ALA A 102 4.61 1.65 -1.66
C ALA A 102 4.40 2.63 -2.83
N ASN A 103 3.21 3.22 -2.96
CA ASN A 103 2.92 4.23 -3.97
C ASN A 103 3.77 5.49 -3.79
N GLN A 104 3.94 5.96 -2.55
CA GLN A 104 4.82 7.10 -2.26
C GLN A 104 6.28 6.82 -2.65
N ALA A 105 6.78 5.62 -2.39
CA ALA A 105 8.12 5.21 -2.78
C ALA A 105 8.31 5.23 -4.31
N VAL A 106 7.31 4.78 -5.06
CA VAL A 106 7.31 4.85 -6.53
C VAL A 106 7.31 6.31 -7.01
N PHE A 107 6.46 7.16 -6.45
CA PHE A 107 6.44 8.58 -6.80
C PHE A 107 7.77 9.25 -6.48
N LEU A 108 8.35 9.00 -5.32
CA LEU A 108 9.65 9.56 -4.93
C LEU A 108 10.78 9.13 -5.88
N ALA A 109 10.72 7.91 -6.39
CA ALA A 109 11.72 7.38 -7.31
C ALA A 109 11.61 7.94 -8.73
N LEU A 110 10.39 8.26 -9.19
CA LEU A 110 10.11 8.57 -10.59
C LEU A 110 9.74 10.03 -10.85
N LEU A 111 9.28 10.76 -9.83
CA LEU A 111 8.67 12.07 -9.99
C LEU A 111 9.32 13.12 -9.09
N LYS A 112 9.15 14.38 -9.49
CA LYS A 112 9.43 15.57 -8.68
C LYS A 112 8.12 16.20 -8.23
N PRO A 113 8.12 17.01 -7.15
CA PRO A 113 6.97 17.84 -6.81
C PRO A 113 6.50 18.65 -8.03
N HIS A 114 5.18 18.75 -8.20
CA HIS A 114 4.50 19.42 -9.33
C HIS A 114 4.50 18.65 -10.66
N ASP A 115 5.16 17.51 -10.77
CA ASP A 115 4.97 16.64 -11.94
C ASP A 115 3.50 16.21 -12.06
N THR A 116 3.07 15.95 -13.30
CA THR A 116 1.68 15.57 -13.57
C THR A 116 1.49 14.07 -13.42
N ILE A 117 0.45 13.69 -12.70
CA ILE A 117 -0.03 12.31 -12.59
C ILE A 117 -1.47 12.20 -13.09
N LEU A 118 -1.78 11.11 -13.76
CA LEU A 118 -3.13 10.79 -14.22
C LEU A 118 -3.63 9.58 -13.42
N GLY A 119 -4.70 9.76 -12.65
CA GLY A 119 -5.25 8.73 -11.77
C GLY A 119 -6.76 8.62 -11.84
N MET A 120 -7.30 7.45 -11.47
CA MET A 120 -8.74 7.28 -11.34
C MET A 120 -9.28 8.10 -10.18
N SER A 121 -10.39 8.79 -10.39
CA SER A 121 -11.06 9.60 -9.37
C SER A 121 -11.58 8.72 -8.23
N LEU A 122 -11.58 9.28 -7.02
CA LEU A 122 -12.09 8.60 -5.83
C LEU A 122 -13.57 8.19 -5.99
N ALA A 123 -14.36 9.05 -6.63
CA ALA A 123 -15.78 8.78 -6.90
C ALA A 123 -16.00 7.62 -7.88
N SER A 124 -15.00 7.28 -8.69
CA SER A 124 -15.04 6.16 -9.63
C SER A 124 -14.32 4.90 -9.12
N GLY A 125 -13.96 4.86 -7.84
CA GLY A 125 -13.29 3.72 -7.21
C GLY A 125 -11.76 3.85 -7.16
N GLY A 126 -11.18 5.00 -7.50
CA GLY A 126 -9.76 5.27 -7.33
C GLY A 126 -9.32 5.29 -5.86
N HIS A 127 -8.07 4.94 -5.61
CA HIS A 127 -7.50 5.01 -4.26
C HIS A 127 -7.08 6.45 -3.90
N LEU A 128 -7.06 6.77 -2.61
CA LEU A 128 -6.59 8.09 -2.12
C LEU A 128 -5.21 8.47 -2.65
N THR A 129 -4.30 7.50 -2.74
CA THR A 129 -2.92 7.73 -3.23
C THR A 129 -2.80 7.90 -4.74
N HIS A 130 -3.91 7.85 -5.49
CA HIS A 130 -3.94 8.10 -6.93
C HIS A 130 -4.22 9.57 -7.28
N GLY A 131 -3.77 10.49 -6.44
CA GLY A 131 -3.89 11.92 -6.69
C GLY A 131 -5.12 12.59 -6.06
N ALA A 132 -5.80 11.95 -5.10
CA ALA A 132 -6.90 12.60 -4.39
C ALA A 132 -6.41 13.83 -3.61
N LYS A 133 -7.13 14.95 -3.69
CA LYS A 133 -6.75 16.24 -3.08
C LYS A 133 -6.31 16.19 -1.61
N PRO A 134 -6.96 15.42 -0.71
CA PRO A 134 -6.53 15.36 0.68
C PRO A 134 -5.24 14.57 0.90
N ASN A 135 -4.83 13.74 -0.06
CA ASN A 135 -3.64 12.91 0.01
C ASN A 135 -2.37 13.66 -0.42
N ILE A 136 -1.19 13.19 0.00
CA ILE A 136 0.10 13.74 -0.43
C ILE A 136 0.21 13.74 -1.97
N SER A 137 -0.24 12.69 -2.64
CA SER A 137 -0.22 12.61 -4.11
C SER A 137 -1.01 13.71 -4.80
N GLY A 138 -2.12 14.16 -4.21
CA GLY A 138 -2.90 15.28 -4.73
C GLY A 138 -2.43 16.66 -4.28
N LYS A 139 -1.53 16.73 -3.28
CA LYS A 139 -0.94 17.98 -2.77
C LYS A 139 0.40 18.31 -3.43
N TRP A 140 1.21 17.29 -3.70
CA TRP A 140 2.55 17.45 -4.24
C TRP A 140 2.61 17.41 -5.76
N PHE A 141 1.66 16.73 -6.39
CA PHE A 141 1.63 16.55 -7.83
C PHE A 141 0.45 17.30 -8.46
N ASN A 142 0.60 17.65 -9.73
CA ASN A 142 -0.51 18.11 -10.54
C ASN A 142 -1.36 16.89 -10.93
N SER A 143 -2.37 16.62 -10.11
CA SER A 143 -3.21 15.43 -10.27
C SER A 143 -4.39 15.68 -11.19
N ILE A 144 -4.44 14.92 -12.26
CA ILE A 144 -5.55 14.86 -13.22
C ILE A 144 -6.31 13.58 -12.98
N GLN A 145 -7.64 13.67 -12.94
CA GLN A 145 -8.49 12.55 -12.57
C GLN A 145 -9.36 12.15 -13.76
N TYR A 146 -9.39 10.86 -14.07
CA TYR A 146 -10.36 10.29 -15.01
C TYR A 146 -11.43 9.49 -14.29
N GLY A 147 -12.52 9.18 -14.99
CA GLY A 147 -13.68 8.50 -14.44
C GLY A 147 -14.02 7.21 -15.18
N VAL A 148 -15.29 6.83 -15.00
CA VAL A 148 -15.94 5.74 -15.72
C VAL A 148 -17.02 6.29 -16.65
N LYS A 149 -17.37 5.55 -17.70
CA LYS A 149 -18.47 5.90 -18.60
C LYS A 149 -19.78 5.97 -17.82
N LYS A 150 -20.54 7.05 -18.03
CA LYS A 150 -21.77 7.31 -17.27
C LYS A 150 -23.01 6.72 -17.92
N GLU A 151 -22.94 6.46 -19.22
CA GLU A 151 -24.10 6.05 -20.05
C GLU A 151 -23.68 5.00 -21.08
N GLY A 152 -24.67 4.37 -21.70
CA GLY A 152 -24.46 3.37 -22.76
C GLY A 152 -24.21 1.95 -22.27
N ASN A 153 -23.89 1.06 -23.20
CA ASN A 153 -23.64 -0.37 -22.93
C ASN A 153 -22.35 -0.64 -22.12
N GLU A 154 -21.46 0.34 -22.05
CA GLU A 154 -20.19 0.28 -21.32
C GLU A 154 -20.24 1.15 -20.04
N LYS A 155 -21.44 1.45 -19.56
CA LYS A 155 -21.61 2.16 -18.31
C LYS A 155 -20.81 1.48 -17.19
N ASP A 156 -20.20 2.30 -16.34
CA ASP A 156 -19.38 1.89 -15.20
C ASP A 156 -18.04 1.19 -15.56
N LEU A 157 -17.69 1.07 -16.85
CA LEU A 157 -16.34 0.70 -17.29
C LEU A 157 -15.44 1.93 -17.39
N ILE A 158 -14.13 1.70 -17.31
CA ILE A 158 -13.12 2.80 -17.47
C ILE A 158 -13.34 3.49 -18.81
N ASP A 159 -13.41 4.81 -18.79
CA ASP A 159 -13.48 5.63 -20.00
C ASP A 159 -12.08 5.83 -20.59
N TYR A 160 -11.64 4.86 -21.39
CA TYR A 160 -10.32 4.92 -22.04
C TYR A 160 -10.17 6.06 -23.04
N GLU A 161 -11.25 6.54 -23.65
CA GLU A 161 -11.23 7.70 -24.54
C GLU A 161 -10.92 8.98 -23.75
N GLU A 162 -11.54 9.14 -22.57
CA GLU A 162 -11.23 10.24 -21.66
C GLU A 162 -9.77 10.15 -21.16
N VAL A 163 -9.29 8.94 -20.80
CA VAL A 163 -7.90 8.71 -20.36
C VAL A 163 -6.92 9.16 -21.44
N GLU A 164 -7.12 8.71 -22.70
CA GLU A 164 -6.26 9.09 -23.81
C GLU A 164 -6.25 10.58 -24.08
N LYS A 165 -7.44 11.20 -24.13
CA LYS A 165 -7.60 12.63 -24.31
C LYS A 165 -6.85 13.44 -23.24
N LEU A 166 -7.07 13.12 -21.97
CA LEU A 166 -6.41 13.79 -20.85
C LEU A 166 -4.89 13.62 -20.89
N ALA A 167 -4.38 12.42 -21.23
CA ALA A 167 -2.97 12.17 -21.37
C ALA A 167 -2.34 13.02 -22.48
N ILE A 168 -2.95 13.06 -23.66
CA ILE A 168 -2.45 13.85 -24.83
C ILE A 168 -2.46 15.35 -24.51
N GLU A 169 -3.53 15.89 -23.93
CA GLU A 169 -3.63 17.30 -23.58
C GLU A 169 -2.52 17.72 -22.62
N ASN A 170 -2.22 16.91 -21.61
CA ASN A 170 -1.22 17.22 -20.60
C ASN A 170 0.22 17.04 -21.09
N ILE A 171 0.48 16.09 -21.97
CA ILE A 171 1.79 15.96 -22.65
C ILE A 171 2.05 17.22 -23.51
N LYS A 172 1.06 17.71 -24.26
CA LYS A 172 1.18 18.94 -25.05
C LYS A 172 1.46 20.16 -24.18
N LEU A 173 0.80 20.29 -23.05
CA LEU A 173 1.04 21.39 -22.09
C LEU A 173 2.47 21.33 -21.53
N ALA A 174 2.95 20.15 -21.13
CA ALA A 174 4.30 19.98 -20.63
C ALA A 174 5.38 20.34 -21.68
N ILE A 175 5.18 19.93 -22.93
CA ILE A 175 6.09 20.27 -24.04
C ILE A 175 6.12 21.78 -24.29
N ASN A 176 4.96 22.45 -24.24
CA ASN A 176 4.89 23.89 -24.46
C ASN A 176 5.55 24.68 -23.32
N ASN A 177 5.36 24.28 -22.08
CA ASN A 177 6.00 24.92 -20.93
C ASN A 177 7.52 24.80 -20.99
N ASN A 178 8.06 23.65 -21.34
CA ASN A 178 9.51 23.44 -21.48
C ASN A 178 10.13 24.24 -22.65
N LYS A 179 9.35 24.67 -23.64
CA LYS A 179 9.83 25.54 -24.73
C LYS A 179 9.98 27.01 -24.35
N HIS A 180 9.42 27.41 -23.22
CA HIS A 180 9.54 28.79 -22.70
C HIS A 180 10.63 28.97 -21.64
N GLU A 181 11.32 27.89 -21.26
CA GLU A 181 12.43 27.91 -20.29
C GLU A 181 13.83 27.84 -20.95
N ILE A 182 13.94 28.02 -22.30
CA ILE A 182 15.21 28.07 -23.04
C ILE A 182 15.50 29.49 -23.53
#